data_7bb782f6db5550f5bb8e4e8fadd102d2
#
_entry.id   7bb782f6db5550f5bb8e4e8fadd102d2
#
_cell.length_a   1.000
_cell.length_b   1.000
_cell.length_c   1.000
_cell.angle_alpha   90.00
_cell.angle_beta   90.00
_cell.angle_gamma   90.00
#
_symmetry.space_group_name_H-M   'P 1'
#
loop_
_entity.id
_entity.type
_entity.pdbx_description
1 polymer ?
#
loop_
_entity_poly.entity_id
_entity_poly.type
_entity_poly.pdbx_seq_one_letter_code
_entity_poly.pdbx_strand_id
1 'polypeptide(L)' 'MNIRELQAALEYSREQLFQAEKRIDAAIEPELIDSAIYEQMAWEKRCEFYNRKLKEAVAGGQAIPRQRYLQFGGRR' A
#
# COMPACT_ATOMS: atom_id res chain seq x y z
N MET A 1 -0.26 -15.15 -3.89
CA MET A 1 0.13 -14.71 -2.54
C MET A 1 -0.99 -15.03 -1.56
N ASN A 2 -0.64 -15.48 -0.38
CA ASN A 2 -1.67 -15.69 0.64
C ASN A 2 -1.93 -14.37 1.38
N ILE A 3 -2.93 -14.38 2.26
CA ILE A 3 -3.33 -13.15 2.96
C ILE A 3 -2.18 -12.57 3.77
N ARG A 4 -1.43 -13.42 4.45
CA ARG A 4 -0.32 -12.94 5.28
C ARG A 4 0.74 -12.24 4.43
N GLU A 5 1.04 -12.82 3.26
CA GLU A 5 2.00 -12.21 2.34
C GLU A 5 1.47 -10.90 1.78
N LEU A 6 0.18 -10.85 1.47
CA LEU A 6 -0.44 -9.62 0.96
C LEU A 6 -0.41 -8.52 2.02
N GLN A 7 -0.68 -8.87 3.27
CA GLN A 7 -0.61 -7.90 4.36
C GLN A 7 0.79 -7.33 4.51
N ALA A 8 1.80 -8.22 4.47
CA ALA A 8 3.19 -7.79 4.60
C ALA A 8 3.59 -6.88 3.43
N ALA A 9 3.17 -7.26 2.22
CA ALA A 9 3.48 -6.45 1.03
C ALA A 9 2.82 -5.09 1.11
N LEU A 10 1.59 -5.03 1.60
CA LEU A 10 0.88 -3.78 1.75
C LEU A 10 1.56 -2.88 2.78
N GLU A 11 1.94 -3.44 3.91
CA GLU A 11 2.62 -2.66 4.95
C GLU A 11 3.95 -2.12 4.45
N TYR A 12 4.70 -2.95 3.74
CA TYR A 12 5.96 -2.51 3.15
C TYR A 12 5.71 -1.37 2.16
N SER A 13 4.70 -1.52 1.32
CA SER A 13 4.39 -0.50 0.31
C SER A 13 3.98 0.82 0.95
N ARG A 14 3.22 0.75 2.04
CA ARG A 14 2.82 1.97 2.76
C ARG A 14 4.02 2.67 3.37
N GLU A 15 4.96 1.88 3.90
CA GLU A 15 6.17 2.46 4.47
C GLU A 15 6.99 3.15 3.39
N GLN A 16 7.11 2.52 2.23
CA GLN A 16 7.85 3.10 1.11
C GLN A 16 7.16 4.36 0.59
N LEU A 17 5.84 4.36 0.56
CA LEU A 17 5.07 5.54 0.17
C LEU A 17 5.37 6.69 1.12
N PHE A 18 5.34 6.42 2.41
CA PHE A 18 5.65 7.44 3.42
C PHE A 18 7.05 8.00 3.22
N GLN A 19 8.03 7.13 2.96
CA GLN A 19 9.40 7.56 2.73
C GLN A 19 9.52 8.40 1.45
N ALA A 20 8.78 8.03 0.40
CA ALA A 20 8.79 8.80 -0.83
C ALA A 20 8.21 10.20 -0.60
N GLU A 21 7.16 10.30 0.17
CA GLU A 21 6.57 11.60 0.51
C GLU A 21 7.57 12.46 1.27
N LYS A 22 8.31 11.87 2.19
CA LYS A 22 9.34 12.61 2.92
C LYS A 22 10.46 13.07 2.00
N ARG A 23 10.80 12.27 1.00
CA ARG A 23 11.84 12.65 0.04
C ARG A 23 11.39 13.85 -0.79
N ILE A 24 10.11 13.93 -1.14
CA ILE A 24 9.58 15.09 -1.85
C ILE A 24 9.80 16.34 -1.01
N ASP A 25 9.44 16.27 0.27
CA ASP A 25 9.55 17.42 1.17
C ASP A 25 11.01 17.86 1.37
N ALA A 26 11.94 16.91 1.36
CA ALA A 26 13.33 17.18 1.62
C ALA A 26 14.13 17.57 0.38
N ALA A 27 13.63 17.26 -0.81
CA ALA A 27 14.38 17.46 -2.03
C ALA A 27 14.37 18.94 -2.43
N ILE A 28 15.51 19.40 -2.94
CA ILE A 28 15.66 20.78 -3.41
C ILE A 28 15.85 20.78 -4.92
N GLU A 29 16.62 19.82 -5.43
CA GLU A 29 16.89 19.74 -6.85
C GLU A 29 15.65 19.28 -7.61
N PRO A 30 15.31 19.95 -8.73
CA PRO A 30 14.10 19.55 -9.49
C PRO A 30 14.10 18.09 -9.93
N GLU A 31 15.27 17.57 -10.33
CA GLU A 31 15.34 16.17 -10.77
C GLU A 31 15.02 15.22 -9.62
N LEU A 32 15.44 15.55 -8.40
CA LEU A 32 15.17 14.71 -7.25
C LEU A 32 13.70 14.81 -6.84
N ILE A 33 13.10 15.99 -6.98
CA ILE A 33 11.68 16.16 -6.71
C ILE A 33 10.86 15.31 -7.69
N ASP A 34 11.21 15.37 -8.97
CA ASP A 34 10.50 14.59 -9.99
C ASP A 34 10.64 13.09 -9.70
N SER A 35 11.84 12.66 -9.38
CA SER A 35 12.10 11.25 -9.06
C SER A 35 11.26 10.79 -7.87
N ALA A 36 11.19 11.60 -6.83
CA ALA A 36 10.45 11.26 -5.64
C ALA A 36 8.94 11.21 -5.92
N ILE A 37 8.45 12.09 -6.79
CA ILE A 37 7.04 12.07 -7.19
C ILE A 37 6.73 10.78 -7.94
N TYR A 38 7.59 10.36 -8.86
CA TYR A 38 7.38 9.09 -9.56
C TYR A 38 7.39 7.92 -8.60
N GLU A 39 8.29 7.95 -7.61
CA GLU A 39 8.31 6.90 -6.58
C GLU A 39 7.00 6.89 -5.79
N GLN A 40 6.52 8.06 -5.41
CA GLN A 40 5.26 8.16 -4.69
C GLN A 40 4.12 7.52 -5.50
N MET A 41 4.03 7.87 -6.77
CA MET A 41 2.98 7.34 -7.63
C MET A 41 3.08 5.81 -7.76
N ALA A 42 4.30 5.31 -7.90
CA ALA A 42 4.52 3.86 -8.02
C ALA A 42 4.08 3.14 -6.75
N TRP A 43 4.42 3.67 -5.58
CA TRP A 43 4.04 3.03 -4.33
C TRP A 43 2.55 3.15 -4.05
N GLU A 44 1.92 4.26 -4.46
CA GLU A 44 0.47 4.38 -4.37
C GLU A 44 -0.22 3.28 -5.17
N LYS A 45 0.27 3.01 -6.37
CA LYS A 45 -0.29 1.96 -7.21
C LYS A 45 -0.12 0.59 -6.58
N ARG A 46 1.02 0.34 -5.96
CA ARG A 46 1.24 -0.93 -5.29
C ARG A 46 0.32 -1.09 -4.09
N CYS A 47 0.11 -0.02 -3.32
CA CYS A 47 -0.82 -0.06 -2.21
C CYS A 47 -2.23 -0.39 -2.69
N GLU A 48 -2.66 0.26 -3.78
CA GLU A 48 -3.98 -0.02 -4.36
C GLU A 48 -4.10 -1.47 -4.79
N PHE A 49 -3.04 -1.98 -5.43
CA PHE A 49 -3.03 -3.35 -5.90
C PHE A 49 -3.16 -4.34 -4.73
N TYR A 50 -2.36 -4.18 -3.70
CA TYR A 50 -2.38 -5.11 -2.57
C TYR A 50 -3.67 -4.99 -1.78
N ASN A 51 -4.22 -3.78 -1.65
CA ASN A 51 -5.53 -3.60 -1.01
C ASN A 51 -6.61 -4.35 -1.77
N ARG A 52 -6.62 -4.23 -3.09
CA ARG A 52 -7.61 -4.92 -3.90
C ARG A 52 -7.46 -6.42 -3.78
N LYS A 53 -6.22 -6.91 -3.79
CA LYS A 53 -5.98 -8.35 -3.68
C LYS A 53 -6.41 -8.88 -2.33
N LEU A 54 -6.22 -8.10 -1.27
CA LEU A 54 -6.70 -8.50 0.05
C LEU A 54 -8.21 -8.60 0.09
N LYS A 55 -8.90 -7.62 -0.49
CA LYS A 55 -10.36 -7.65 -0.54
C LYS A 55 -10.85 -8.85 -1.33
N GLU A 56 -10.19 -9.16 -2.43
CA GLU A 56 -10.57 -10.33 -3.24
C GLU A 56 -10.36 -11.61 -2.45
N ALA A 57 -9.26 -11.71 -1.71
CA ALA A 57 -8.98 -12.90 -0.92
C ALA A 57 -10.03 -13.09 0.17
N VAL A 58 -10.44 -12.01 0.82
CA VAL A 58 -11.48 -12.07 1.84
C VAL A 58 -12.81 -12.51 1.23
N ALA A 59 -13.15 -11.90 0.09
CA ALA A 59 -14.38 -12.27 -0.60
C ALA A 59 -14.36 -13.72 -1.05
N GLY A 60 -13.15 -14.26 -1.30
CA GLY A 60 -13.00 -15.66 -1.65
C GLY A 60 -13.01 -16.62 -0.47
N GLY A 61 -13.24 -16.12 0.74
CA GLY A 61 -13.36 -16.95 1.91
C GLY A 61 -12.10 -17.18 2.71
N GLN A 62 -11.04 -16.49 2.40
CA GLN A 62 -9.80 -16.62 3.18
C GLN A 62 -9.93 -15.83 4.48
N ALA A 63 -9.37 -16.38 5.55
CA ALA A 63 -9.41 -15.73 6.85
C ALA A 63 -8.40 -14.58 6.91
N ILE A 64 -8.80 -13.52 7.60
CA ILE A 64 -7.90 -12.41 7.86
C ILE A 64 -7.44 -12.50 9.30
N PRO A 65 -6.12 -12.40 9.56
CA PRO A 65 -5.62 -12.48 10.94
C PRO A 65 -6.06 -11.33 11.82
N ARG A 66 -6.45 -10.19 11.23
CA ARG A 66 -6.80 -9.01 12.00
C ARG A 66 -8.23 -8.61 11.74
N GLN A 67 -8.98 -8.44 12.81
CA GLN A 67 -10.40 -8.10 12.71
C GLN A 67 -10.65 -6.75 12.07
N ARG A 68 -9.79 -5.80 12.28
CA ARG A 68 -10.07 -4.47 11.77
C ARG A 68 -10.08 -4.40 10.25
N TYR A 69 -9.47 -5.34 9.58
CA TYR A 69 -9.59 -5.40 8.12
C TYR A 69 -11.00 -5.73 7.70
N LEU A 70 -11.66 -6.55 8.50
CA LEU A 70 -13.05 -6.89 8.23
C LEU A 70 -13.94 -5.67 8.36
N GLN A 71 -13.62 -4.79 9.29
CA GLN A 71 -14.42 -3.58 9.47
C GLN A 71 -14.43 -2.74 8.21
N PHE A 72 -13.30 -2.60 7.57
CA PHE A 72 -13.27 -1.85 6.32
C PHE A 72 -14.01 -2.57 5.22
N GLY A 73 -13.74 -3.84 5.07
CA GLY A 73 -14.33 -4.61 3.99
C GLY A 73 -15.82 -4.77 4.13
N GLY A 74 -16.28 -4.83 5.35
CA GLY A 74 -17.69 -5.12 5.59
C GLY A 74 -18.61 -3.93 5.49
N ARG A 75 -18.06 -2.76 5.36
CA ARG A 75 -18.87 -1.62 5.34
C ARG A 75 -19.43 -1.35 4.06
N ARG A 76 -19.54 -1.76 3.52
CA ARG A 76 -20.09 -1.40 2.41
C ARG A 76 -20.56 -1.92 1.76
#